data_4fa23d0391655f877303205f6e30785d
#
_entry.id   4fa23d0391655f877303205f6e30785d
#
_cell.length_a   1.000
_cell.length_b   1.000
_cell.length_c   1.000
_cell.angle_alpha   90.00
_cell.angle_beta   90.00
_cell.angle_gamma   90.00
#
_symmetry.space_group_name_H-M   'P 1'
#
loop_
_entity.id
_entity.type
_entity.pdbx_description
1 polymer ?
#
loop_
_entity_poly.entity_id
_entity_poly.type
_entity_poly.pdbx_seq_one_letter_code
_entity_poly.pdbx_strand_id
1 'polypeptide(L)'
;TGQFYAQSFLETKVMLDFEQSRTVILWAIAFATPFFVFFGWLSDKVGRKWIMMLGMLLGILTYRPIYQSFLDETNVATLLTSTEVASTEAPVVKEVAIPESENIVRTTTTPTSLVNGFFYKEVTVDTVFADASIAPVRASQNFIEKRLPQSTYWYFILLVFVQILYVTMVYGPIAAFLVELFPTKIRYTSMSLPYHIGNGVFGGLVPFIATLITTFKGATPLSGLWYPIGVAAVCLVIGSIYLTNKIDEDVMD
;
A
#
# COMPACT_ATOMS: atom_id res chain seq x y z
N THR A 1 0.70 -3.61 9.13
CA THR A 1 1.33 -4.14 7.91
C THR A 1 0.71 -3.59 6.63
N GLY A 2 -0.60 -3.66 6.45
CA GLY A 2 -1.27 -3.11 5.26
C GLY A 2 -1.01 -1.62 5.04
N GLN A 3 -0.96 -0.87 6.10
CA GLN A 3 -0.72 0.57 6.14
C GLN A 3 0.67 0.98 5.60
N PHE A 4 1.74 0.32 6.05
CA PHE A 4 3.09 0.58 5.57
C PHE A 4 3.26 0.17 4.10
N TYR A 5 2.62 -0.93 3.70
CA TYR A 5 2.64 -1.34 2.29
C TYR A 5 1.84 -0.39 1.42
N ALA A 6 0.67 0.09 1.87
CA ALA A 6 -0.11 1.08 1.15
C ALA A 6 0.68 2.37 0.91
N GLN A 7 1.36 2.90 1.94
CA GLN A 7 2.22 4.06 1.80
C GLN A 7 3.34 3.81 0.78
N SER A 8 4.10 2.72 0.95
CA SER A 8 5.17 2.36 0.02
C SER A 8 4.66 2.18 -1.41
N PHE A 9 3.48 1.62 -1.61
CA PHE A 9 2.87 1.44 -2.92
C PHE A 9 2.49 2.79 -3.55
N LEU A 10 1.85 3.68 -2.81
CA LEU A 10 1.49 5.01 -3.30
C LEU A 10 2.73 5.82 -3.70
N GLU A 11 3.81 5.73 -2.93
CA GLU A 11 5.06 6.45 -3.22
C GLU A 11 5.87 5.82 -4.38
N THR A 12 5.94 4.47 -4.47
CA THR A 12 6.87 3.79 -5.38
C THR A 12 6.24 3.25 -6.66
N LYS A 13 4.97 2.85 -6.63
CA LYS A 13 4.28 2.27 -7.80
C LYS A 13 3.30 3.25 -8.43
N VAL A 14 2.56 3.99 -7.62
CA VAL A 14 1.67 5.05 -8.10
C VAL A 14 2.47 6.30 -8.45
N MET A 15 3.62 6.52 -7.79
CA MET A 15 4.47 7.72 -7.93
C MET A 15 3.73 8.99 -7.50
N LEU A 16 2.93 8.88 -6.44
CA LEU A 16 2.21 10.01 -5.86
C LEU A 16 3.19 10.99 -5.19
N ASP A 17 2.84 12.27 -5.17
CA ASP A 17 3.57 13.29 -4.43
C ASP A 17 3.72 12.91 -2.95
N PHE A 18 4.91 13.19 -2.41
CA PHE A 18 5.30 12.75 -1.07
C PHE A 18 4.38 13.28 0.04
N GLU A 19 4.02 14.56 -0.02
CA GLU A 19 3.15 15.17 0.99
C GLU A 19 1.72 14.62 0.88
N GLN A 20 1.24 14.46 -0.35
CA GLN A 20 -0.12 13.99 -0.60
C GLN A 20 -0.28 12.52 -0.21
N SER A 21 0.71 11.65 -0.49
CA SER A 21 0.66 10.25 -0.07
C SER A 21 0.59 10.10 1.45
N ARG A 22 1.33 10.90 2.19
CA ARG A 22 1.34 10.87 3.66
C ARG A 22 0.06 11.41 4.27
N THR A 23 -0.48 12.50 3.72
CA THR A 23 -1.73 13.05 4.21
C THR A 23 -2.91 12.14 3.93
N VAL A 24 -2.94 11.38 2.82
CA VAL A 24 -3.93 10.33 2.55
C VAL A 24 -3.90 9.27 3.66
N ILE A 25 -2.73 8.77 4.00
CA ILE A 25 -2.57 7.77 5.07
C ILE A 25 -2.98 8.35 6.43
N LEU A 26 -2.57 9.59 6.74
CA LEU A 26 -2.89 10.25 8.01
C LEU A 26 -4.40 10.38 8.23
N TRP A 27 -5.13 10.88 7.23
CA TRP A 27 -6.59 11.00 7.32
C TRP A 27 -7.28 9.64 7.44
N ALA A 28 -6.83 8.67 6.65
CA ALA A 28 -7.38 7.31 6.73
C ALA A 28 -7.19 6.69 8.13
N ILE A 29 -6.03 6.88 8.77
CA ILE A 29 -5.77 6.44 10.15
C ILE A 29 -6.68 7.19 11.14
N ALA A 30 -6.76 8.52 11.02
CA ALA A 30 -7.56 9.33 11.91
C ALA A 30 -9.03 8.88 11.93
N PHE A 31 -9.60 8.62 10.76
CA PHE A 31 -10.97 8.11 10.63
C PHE A 31 -11.12 6.66 11.10
N ALA A 32 -10.09 5.82 10.95
CA ALA A 32 -10.16 4.41 11.34
C ALA A 32 -9.91 4.17 12.83
N THR A 33 -9.24 5.09 13.54
CA THR A 33 -8.87 4.93 14.94
C THR A 33 -10.06 4.61 15.86
N PRO A 34 -11.22 5.27 15.78
CA PRO A 34 -12.38 4.93 16.62
C PRO A 34 -12.86 3.49 16.46
N PHE A 35 -12.62 2.89 15.29
CA PHE A 35 -13.07 1.54 14.98
C PHE A 35 -12.29 0.45 15.73
N PHE A 36 -11.10 0.74 16.26
CA PHE A 36 -10.43 -0.20 17.17
C PHE A 36 -11.28 -0.47 18.41
N VAL A 37 -11.83 0.58 19.01
CA VAL A 37 -12.72 0.47 20.17
C VAL A 37 -14.04 -0.18 19.77
N PHE A 38 -14.61 0.24 18.64
CA PHE A 38 -15.87 -0.31 18.14
C PHE A 38 -15.79 -1.83 17.89
N PHE A 39 -14.77 -2.30 17.17
CA PHE A 39 -14.61 -3.73 16.89
C PHE A 39 -14.15 -4.52 18.12
N GLY A 40 -13.39 -3.92 19.04
CA GLY A 40 -13.14 -4.50 20.36
C GLY A 40 -14.43 -4.79 21.08
N TRP A 41 -15.27 -3.77 21.27
CA TRP A 41 -16.58 -3.91 21.90
C TRP A 41 -17.53 -4.88 21.16
N LEU A 42 -17.56 -4.81 19.83
CA LEU A 42 -18.40 -5.70 19.03
C LEU A 42 -17.95 -7.17 19.19
N SER A 43 -16.64 -7.39 19.29
CA SER A 43 -16.05 -8.73 19.45
C SER A 43 -16.44 -9.40 20.78
N ASP A 44 -16.66 -8.62 21.82
CA ASP A 44 -17.14 -9.14 23.11
C ASP A 44 -18.59 -9.67 23.03
N LYS A 45 -19.39 -9.15 22.07
CA LYS A 45 -20.79 -9.56 21.88
C LYS A 45 -20.98 -10.69 20.86
N VAL A 46 -20.27 -10.63 19.73
CA VAL A 46 -20.47 -11.56 18.60
C VAL A 46 -19.49 -12.72 18.65
N GLY A 47 -18.40 -12.55 19.41
CA GLY A 47 -17.30 -13.48 19.47
C GLY A 47 -16.09 -13.03 18.64
N ARG A 48 -14.92 -13.13 19.25
CA ARG A 48 -13.66 -12.57 18.72
C ARG A 48 -13.22 -13.23 17.42
N LYS A 49 -13.36 -14.56 17.34
CA LYS A 49 -13.00 -15.34 16.17
C LYS A 49 -13.67 -14.79 14.90
N TRP A 50 -14.97 -14.58 14.92
CA TRP A 50 -15.72 -14.24 13.72
C TRP A 50 -15.35 -12.88 13.14
N ILE A 51 -15.12 -11.89 14.01
CA ILE A 51 -14.71 -10.54 13.55
C ILE A 51 -13.32 -10.56 12.94
N MET A 52 -12.36 -11.26 13.57
CA MET A 52 -11.01 -11.42 13.03
C MET A 52 -11.02 -12.16 11.69
N MET A 53 -11.78 -13.26 11.59
CA MET A 53 -11.89 -14.04 10.34
C MET A 53 -12.52 -13.21 9.21
N LEU A 54 -13.58 -12.44 9.53
CA LEU A 54 -14.22 -11.57 8.56
C LEU A 54 -13.27 -10.49 8.06
N GLY A 55 -12.50 -9.84 8.94
CA GLY A 55 -11.51 -8.83 8.54
C GLY A 55 -10.43 -9.41 7.61
N MET A 56 -9.92 -10.61 7.90
CA MET A 56 -8.96 -11.30 7.00
C MET A 56 -9.60 -11.68 5.66
N LEU A 57 -10.82 -12.20 5.66
CA LEU A 57 -11.54 -12.57 4.44
C LEU A 57 -11.76 -11.37 3.52
N LEU A 58 -12.24 -10.25 4.07
CA LEU A 58 -12.44 -9.00 3.34
C LEU A 58 -11.13 -8.49 2.77
N GLY A 59 -10.03 -8.53 3.53
CA GLY A 59 -8.71 -8.17 3.03
C GLY A 59 -8.27 -9.02 1.83
N ILE A 60 -8.42 -10.35 1.92
CA ILE A 60 -8.07 -11.28 0.84
C ILE A 60 -8.85 -10.96 -0.45
N LEU A 61 -10.14 -10.67 -0.33
CA LEU A 61 -11.01 -10.44 -1.49
C LEU A 61 -10.83 -9.06 -2.12
N THR A 62 -10.53 -8.04 -1.31
CA THR A 62 -10.62 -6.64 -1.77
C THR A 62 -9.27 -5.95 -1.95
N TYR A 63 -8.16 -6.44 -1.39
CA TYR A 63 -6.87 -5.77 -1.55
C TYR A 63 -6.49 -5.60 -3.01
N ARG A 64 -6.60 -6.64 -3.82
CA ARG A 64 -6.22 -6.55 -5.23
C ARG A 64 -7.03 -5.53 -6.02
N PRO A 65 -8.38 -5.51 -6.01
CA PRO A 65 -9.16 -4.48 -6.68
C PRO A 65 -8.89 -3.07 -6.13
N ILE A 66 -8.68 -2.88 -4.83
CA ILE A 66 -8.35 -1.58 -4.26
C ILE A 66 -7.03 -1.05 -4.83
N TYR A 67 -5.98 -1.87 -4.84
CA TYR A 67 -4.68 -1.46 -5.38
C TYR A 67 -4.70 -1.27 -6.90
N GLN A 68 -5.53 -2.02 -7.62
CA GLN A 68 -5.77 -1.79 -9.04
C GLN A 68 -6.41 -0.41 -9.27
N SER A 69 -7.40 -0.02 -8.46
CA SER A 69 -8.04 1.31 -8.55
C SER A 69 -7.04 2.44 -8.36
N PHE A 70 -6.03 2.30 -7.47
CA PHE A 70 -4.98 3.31 -7.35
C PHE A 70 -4.20 3.50 -8.65
N LEU A 71 -3.89 2.42 -9.36
CA LEU A 71 -3.16 2.48 -10.63
C LEU A 71 -4.03 3.05 -11.75
N ASP A 72 -5.30 2.65 -11.82
CA ASP A 72 -6.22 3.06 -12.88
C ASP A 72 -6.54 4.56 -12.78
N GLU A 73 -6.83 5.07 -11.59
CA GLU A 73 -7.10 6.49 -11.34
C GLU A 73 -5.89 7.42 -11.56
N THR A 74 -4.69 6.86 -11.58
CA THR A 74 -3.45 7.62 -11.79
C THR A 74 -2.74 7.26 -13.08
N ASN A 75 -3.40 6.54 -13.98
CA ASN A 75 -2.86 6.19 -15.28
C ASN A 75 -2.90 7.42 -16.20
N VAL A 76 -1.74 8.04 -16.40
CA VAL A 76 -1.61 9.26 -17.21
C VAL A 76 -2.09 9.05 -18.64
N ALA A 77 -1.82 7.88 -19.26
CA ALA A 77 -2.27 7.60 -20.61
C ALA A 77 -3.82 7.63 -20.72
N THR A 78 -4.53 7.06 -19.76
CA THR A 78 -5.99 7.09 -19.70
C THR A 78 -6.51 8.49 -19.39
N LEU A 79 -5.87 9.22 -18.48
CA LEU A 79 -6.25 10.59 -18.12
C LEU A 79 -6.12 11.55 -19.31
N LEU A 80 -5.06 11.42 -20.11
CA LEU A 80 -4.86 12.24 -21.32
C LEU A 80 -5.89 11.96 -22.43
N THR A 81 -6.53 10.80 -22.44
CA THR A 81 -7.61 10.52 -23.39
C THR A 81 -8.96 11.10 -22.95
N SER A 82 -9.14 11.32 -21.64
CA SER A 82 -10.41 11.78 -21.04
C SER A 82 -10.40 13.24 -20.60
N THR A 83 -9.23 13.86 -20.47
CA THR A 83 -9.08 15.20 -19.92
C THR A 83 -8.02 15.98 -20.72
N GLU A 84 -8.34 17.24 -21.00
CA GLU A 84 -7.44 18.14 -21.73
C GLU A 84 -6.30 18.64 -20.81
N VAL A 85 -5.16 18.96 -21.43
CA VAL A 85 -4.04 19.59 -20.77
C VAL A 85 -4.36 21.05 -20.52
N ALA A 86 -4.31 21.48 -19.26
CA ALA A 86 -4.56 22.87 -18.87
C ALA A 86 -3.32 23.75 -19.07
N SER A 87 -2.16 23.26 -18.63
CA SER A 87 -0.88 23.96 -18.77
C SER A 87 0.29 22.99 -18.77
N THR A 88 1.33 23.33 -19.50
CA THR A 88 2.63 22.66 -19.46
C THR A 88 3.67 23.72 -19.17
N GLU A 89 4.46 23.51 -18.13
CA GLU A 89 5.54 24.41 -17.75
C GLU A 89 6.79 24.14 -18.61
N ALA A 90 7.74 25.08 -18.59
CA ALA A 90 8.98 24.94 -19.30
C ALA A 90 9.77 23.71 -18.81
N PRO A 91 10.28 22.87 -19.72
CA PRO A 91 11.02 21.68 -19.35
C PRO A 91 12.35 22.04 -18.67
N VAL A 92 12.65 21.34 -17.58
CA VAL A 92 13.97 21.40 -16.94
C VAL A 92 14.84 20.30 -17.54
N VAL A 93 15.93 20.69 -18.19
CA VAL A 93 16.87 19.77 -18.84
C VAL A 93 18.12 19.64 -17.99
N LYS A 94 18.52 18.41 -17.69
CA LYS A 94 19.80 18.06 -17.06
C LYS A 94 20.57 17.15 -17.99
N GLU A 95 21.84 17.47 -18.23
CA GLU A 95 22.73 16.68 -19.06
C GLU A 95 23.88 16.13 -18.21
N VAL A 96 24.16 14.85 -18.36
CA VAL A 96 25.26 14.16 -17.66
C VAL A 96 26.06 13.41 -18.70
N ALA A 97 27.37 13.67 -18.77
CA ALA A 97 28.29 12.94 -19.64
C ALA A 97 28.44 11.49 -19.18
N ILE A 98 28.46 10.56 -20.13
CA ILE A 98 28.72 9.14 -19.83
C ILE A 98 30.25 8.98 -19.73
N PRO A 99 30.78 8.47 -18.59
CA PRO A 99 32.20 8.19 -18.44
C PRO A 99 32.72 7.31 -19.61
N GLU A 100 33.88 7.61 -20.11
CA GLU A 100 34.56 6.87 -21.20
C GLU A 100 33.85 6.90 -22.57
N SER A 101 32.86 7.78 -22.76
CA SER A 101 32.22 8.01 -24.06
C SER A 101 31.93 9.49 -24.26
N GLU A 102 31.87 9.93 -25.53
CA GLU A 102 31.44 11.29 -25.87
C GLU A 102 29.92 11.48 -25.85
N ASN A 103 29.17 10.46 -25.45
CA ASN A 103 27.72 10.50 -25.39
C ASN A 103 27.24 11.17 -24.12
N ILE A 104 26.04 11.75 -24.18
CA ILE A 104 25.39 12.48 -23.07
C ILE A 104 24.05 11.83 -22.74
N VAL A 105 23.77 11.64 -21.46
CA VAL A 105 22.42 11.34 -20.96
C VAL A 105 21.71 12.64 -20.69
N ARG A 106 20.66 12.89 -21.46
CA ARG A 106 19.78 14.05 -21.28
C ARG A 106 18.52 13.62 -20.53
N THR A 107 18.32 14.19 -19.36
CA THR A 107 17.08 14.02 -18.57
C THR A 107 16.23 15.26 -18.71
N THR A 108 15.07 15.14 -19.31
CA THR A 108 14.10 16.24 -19.45
C THR A 108 12.94 16.01 -18.52
N THR A 109 12.64 16.97 -17.64
CA THR A 109 11.52 16.94 -16.71
C THR A 109 10.52 18.00 -17.11
N THR A 110 9.32 17.61 -17.49
CA THR A 110 8.24 18.50 -17.94
C THR A 110 7.06 18.44 -16.98
N PRO A 111 6.80 19.48 -16.16
CA PRO A 111 5.61 19.56 -15.33
C PRO A 111 4.37 19.82 -16.18
N THR A 112 3.30 19.07 -15.94
CA THR A 112 2.03 19.18 -16.68
C THR A 112 0.85 19.13 -15.73
N SER A 113 -0.09 20.07 -15.92
CA SER A 113 -1.36 20.10 -15.19
C SER A 113 -2.53 19.85 -16.16
N LEU A 114 -3.48 19.03 -15.73
CA LEU A 114 -4.72 18.77 -16.46
C LEU A 114 -5.86 19.67 -15.97
N VAL A 115 -6.87 19.86 -16.80
CA VAL A 115 -8.05 20.71 -16.49
C VAL A 115 -8.79 20.24 -15.24
N ASN A 116 -8.79 18.94 -14.96
CA ASN A 116 -9.40 18.37 -13.75
C ASN A 116 -8.61 18.62 -12.45
N GLY A 117 -7.44 19.27 -12.52
CA GLY A 117 -6.55 19.53 -11.40
C GLY A 117 -5.55 18.40 -11.11
N PHE A 118 -5.47 17.37 -11.95
CA PHE A 118 -4.41 16.36 -11.86
C PHE A 118 -3.09 16.96 -12.36
N PHE A 119 -2.02 16.79 -11.57
CA PHE A 119 -0.68 17.25 -11.92
C PHE A 119 0.29 16.07 -11.95
N TYR A 120 1.26 16.12 -12.84
CA TYR A 120 2.36 15.16 -12.89
C TYR A 120 3.61 15.78 -13.52
N LYS A 121 4.76 15.17 -13.23
CA LYS A 121 6.00 15.48 -13.93
C LYS A 121 6.35 14.31 -14.85
N GLU A 122 6.46 14.59 -16.14
CA GLU A 122 6.98 13.64 -17.08
C GLU A 122 8.51 13.73 -17.10
N VAL A 123 9.17 12.61 -16.84
CA VAL A 123 10.63 12.50 -16.89
C VAL A 123 11.01 11.59 -18.05
N THR A 124 11.66 12.16 -19.07
CA THR A 124 12.23 11.41 -20.17
C THR A 124 13.75 11.38 -20.05
N VAL A 125 14.31 10.22 -20.27
CA VAL A 125 15.76 10.02 -20.31
C VAL A 125 16.14 9.60 -21.72
N ASP A 126 16.89 10.45 -22.40
CA ASP A 126 17.34 10.24 -23.77
C ASP A 126 18.88 10.12 -23.79
N THR A 127 19.39 9.17 -24.55
CA THR A 127 20.82 9.10 -24.86
C THR A 127 21.10 9.91 -26.13
N VAL A 128 21.88 10.96 -25.99
CA VAL A 128 22.32 11.81 -27.08
C VAL A 128 23.72 11.37 -27.49
N PHE A 129 23.89 11.00 -28.76
CA PHE A 129 25.17 10.54 -29.30
C PHE A 129 26.03 11.71 -29.69
N ALA A 130 27.35 11.55 -29.60
CA ALA A 130 28.33 12.56 -30.06
C ALA A 130 28.20 12.81 -31.57
N ASP A 131 27.86 11.79 -32.36
CA ASP A 131 27.54 11.92 -33.76
C ASP A 131 26.14 12.54 -33.93
N ALA A 132 26.10 13.80 -34.36
CA ALA A 132 24.87 14.56 -34.58
C ALA A 132 23.96 13.96 -35.69
N SER A 133 24.43 13.02 -36.48
CA SER A 133 23.63 12.31 -37.48
C SER A 133 22.72 11.25 -36.86
N ILE A 134 23.00 10.83 -35.62
CA ILE A 134 22.25 9.82 -34.91
C ILE A 134 21.22 10.53 -34.03
N ALA A 135 19.92 10.26 -34.27
CA ALA A 135 18.85 10.81 -33.44
C ALA A 135 18.96 10.31 -32.00
N PRO A 136 18.61 11.15 -30.99
CA PRO A 136 18.57 10.72 -29.60
C PRO A 136 17.66 9.50 -29.40
N VAL A 137 18.13 8.51 -28.64
CA VAL A 137 17.36 7.30 -28.33
C VAL A 137 16.76 7.42 -26.95
N ARG A 138 15.44 7.29 -26.89
CA ARG A 138 14.71 7.29 -25.59
C ARG A 138 14.98 6.02 -24.82
N ALA A 139 15.62 6.16 -23.66
CA ALA A 139 15.93 5.05 -22.76
C ALA A 139 14.77 4.78 -21.79
N SER A 140 14.09 5.83 -21.29
CA SER A 140 12.94 5.67 -20.41
C SER A 140 12.02 6.89 -20.44
N GLN A 141 10.75 6.66 -20.08
CA GLN A 141 9.73 7.67 -19.87
C GLN A 141 8.94 7.29 -18.62
N ASN A 142 8.93 8.15 -17.62
CA ASN A 142 8.27 7.94 -16.35
C ASN A 142 7.43 9.15 -15.96
N PHE A 143 6.34 8.90 -15.24
CA PHE A 143 5.47 9.94 -14.69
C PHE A 143 5.59 9.91 -13.17
N ILE A 144 6.13 10.97 -12.58
CA ILE A 144 6.44 11.07 -11.15
C ILE A 144 5.76 12.28 -10.52
N GLU A 145 5.82 12.37 -9.19
CA GLU A 145 5.24 13.46 -8.39
C GLU A 145 3.80 13.78 -8.79
N LYS A 146 3.00 12.73 -8.95
CA LYS A 146 1.58 12.88 -9.30
C LYS A 146 0.82 13.49 -8.14
N ARG A 147 0.00 14.51 -8.44
CA ARG A 147 -0.92 15.12 -7.47
C ARG A 147 -2.35 14.89 -7.92
N LEU A 148 -3.15 14.37 -7.01
CA LEU A 148 -4.54 14.05 -7.25
C LEU A 148 -5.41 15.29 -7.15
N PRO A 149 -6.45 15.42 -8.00
CA PRO A 149 -7.53 16.39 -7.78
C PRO A 149 -8.31 16.05 -6.50
N GLN A 150 -9.01 17.03 -5.97
CA GLN A 150 -9.69 16.92 -4.67
C GLN A 150 -10.66 15.73 -4.57
N SER A 151 -11.37 15.41 -5.65
CA SER A 151 -12.29 14.26 -5.69
C SER A 151 -11.56 12.93 -5.56
N THR A 152 -10.53 12.71 -6.37
CA THR A 152 -9.71 11.48 -6.35
C THR A 152 -8.90 11.38 -5.06
N TYR A 153 -8.49 12.50 -4.48
CA TYR A 153 -7.81 12.53 -3.18
C TYR A 153 -8.69 11.93 -2.06
N TRP A 154 -9.96 12.35 -1.95
CA TRP A 154 -10.89 11.79 -0.96
C TRP A 154 -11.25 10.34 -1.26
N TYR A 155 -11.33 9.97 -2.53
CA TYR A 155 -11.51 8.57 -2.93
C TYR A 155 -10.35 7.69 -2.47
N PHE A 156 -9.09 8.16 -2.59
CA PHE A 156 -7.91 7.45 -2.09
C PHE A 156 -7.93 7.31 -0.57
N ILE A 157 -8.32 8.37 0.16
CA ILE A 157 -8.51 8.30 1.61
C ILE A 157 -9.54 7.22 1.96
N LEU A 158 -10.67 7.16 1.25
CA LEU A 158 -11.69 6.12 1.47
C LEU A 158 -11.15 4.71 1.23
N LEU A 159 -10.42 4.49 0.14
CA LEU A 159 -9.84 3.18 -0.17
C LEU A 159 -8.82 2.73 0.89
N VAL A 160 -7.97 3.64 1.36
CA VAL A 160 -7.01 3.34 2.44
C VAL A 160 -7.73 3.16 3.77
N PHE A 161 -8.75 3.97 4.06
CA PHE A 161 -9.58 3.81 5.25
C PHE A 161 -10.23 2.43 5.32
N VAL A 162 -10.80 1.94 4.22
CA VAL A 162 -11.40 0.60 4.15
C VAL A 162 -10.36 -0.49 4.46
N GLN A 163 -9.12 -0.36 3.96
CA GLN A 163 -8.06 -1.30 4.29
C GLN A 163 -7.70 -1.27 5.78
N ILE A 164 -7.60 -0.06 6.37
CA ILE A 164 -7.31 0.09 7.79
C ILE A 164 -8.48 -0.43 8.64
N LEU A 165 -9.72 -0.28 8.16
CA LEU A 165 -10.90 -0.85 8.82
C LEU A 165 -10.77 -2.38 8.99
N TYR A 166 -10.31 -3.10 7.97
CA TYR A 166 -10.04 -4.54 8.10
C TYR A 166 -8.94 -4.84 9.12
N VAL A 167 -7.93 -3.99 9.19
CA VAL A 167 -6.91 -4.08 10.24
C VAL A 167 -7.52 -3.90 11.62
N THR A 168 -8.41 -2.92 11.82
CA THR A 168 -9.07 -2.70 13.12
C THR A 168 -9.96 -3.87 13.53
N MET A 169 -10.60 -4.56 12.58
CA MET A 169 -11.37 -5.79 12.83
C MET A 169 -10.50 -6.92 13.40
N VAL A 170 -9.23 -7.00 12.99
CA VAL A 170 -8.31 -8.02 13.50
C VAL A 170 -7.62 -7.54 14.78
N TYR A 171 -7.09 -6.31 14.78
CA TYR A 171 -6.30 -5.78 15.88
C TYR A 171 -7.13 -5.37 17.11
N GLY A 172 -8.40 -4.98 16.94
CA GLY A 172 -9.27 -4.65 18.05
C GLY A 172 -9.42 -5.81 19.05
N PRO A 173 -9.82 -6.99 18.58
CA PRO A 173 -10.02 -8.16 19.44
C PRO A 173 -8.76 -8.93 19.80
N ILE A 174 -7.65 -8.84 19.03
CA ILE A 174 -6.53 -9.78 19.13
C ILE A 174 -5.82 -9.77 20.48
N ALA A 175 -5.68 -8.59 21.10
CA ALA A 175 -5.01 -8.49 22.40
C ALA A 175 -5.78 -9.23 23.49
N ALA A 176 -7.09 -9.02 23.54
CA ALA A 176 -7.97 -9.70 24.47
C ALA A 176 -8.07 -11.21 24.16
N PHE A 177 -8.14 -11.57 22.88
CA PHE A 177 -8.10 -12.98 22.46
C PHE A 177 -6.84 -13.71 22.94
N LEU A 178 -5.66 -13.10 22.82
CA LEU A 178 -4.41 -13.68 23.29
C LEU A 178 -4.36 -13.80 24.82
N VAL A 179 -4.93 -12.83 25.54
CA VAL A 179 -5.05 -12.88 27.00
C VAL A 179 -5.90 -14.05 27.47
N GLU A 180 -6.99 -14.34 26.75
CA GLU A 180 -7.91 -15.44 27.06
C GLU A 180 -7.38 -16.82 26.66
N LEU A 181 -6.46 -16.88 25.73
CA LEU A 181 -5.90 -18.14 25.22
C LEU A 181 -4.93 -18.80 26.23
N PHE A 182 -4.32 -18.02 27.11
CA PHE A 182 -3.27 -18.54 28.01
C PHE A 182 -3.65 -18.45 29.49
N PRO A 183 -3.33 -19.49 30.31
CA PRO A 183 -3.56 -19.48 31.74
C PRO A 183 -2.87 -18.30 32.44
N THR A 184 -3.47 -17.80 33.53
CA THR A 184 -3.03 -16.60 34.25
C THR A 184 -1.55 -16.64 34.65
N LYS A 185 -1.03 -17.80 35.08
CA LYS A 185 0.36 -17.96 35.55
C LYS A 185 1.43 -17.69 34.51
N ILE A 186 1.15 -17.93 33.22
CA ILE A 186 2.15 -17.81 32.13
C ILE A 186 1.67 -16.84 31.04
N ARG A 187 0.52 -16.21 31.22
CA ARG A 187 -0.18 -15.39 30.24
C ARG A 187 0.71 -14.35 29.56
N TYR A 188 1.41 -13.55 30.35
CA TYR A 188 2.25 -12.46 29.83
C TYR A 188 3.37 -12.98 28.90
N THR A 189 4.10 -13.98 29.35
CA THR A 189 5.22 -14.58 28.57
C THR A 189 4.70 -15.28 27.31
N SER A 190 3.61 -16.04 27.45
CA SER A 190 3.10 -16.88 26.37
C SER A 190 2.43 -16.04 25.25
N MET A 191 1.74 -14.93 25.60
CA MET A 191 1.16 -14.07 24.58
C MET A 191 2.19 -13.18 23.87
N SER A 192 3.31 -12.87 24.55
CA SER A 192 4.36 -12.02 23.99
C SER A 192 5.00 -12.66 22.75
N LEU A 193 5.27 -13.97 22.78
CA LEU A 193 5.94 -14.68 21.69
C LEU A 193 5.15 -14.63 20.38
N PRO A 194 3.88 -15.09 20.27
CA PRO A 194 3.12 -15.03 19.02
C PRO A 194 2.87 -13.60 18.57
N TYR A 195 2.70 -12.64 19.49
CA TYR A 195 2.53 -11.23 19.16
C TYR A 195 3.77 -10.65 18.47
N HIS A 196 4.99 -10.90 19.02
CA HIS A 196 6.21 -10.39 18.45
C HIS A 196 6.61 -11.12 17.15
N ILE A 197 6.40 -12.42 17.06
CA ILE A 197 6.64 -13.17 15.80
C ILE A 197 5.67 -12.68 14.71
N GLY A 198 4.39 -12.56 15.01
CA GLY A 198 3.39 -12.11 14.06
C GLY A 198 3.66 -10.70 13.54
N ASN A 199 3.89 -9.75 14.44
CA ASN A 199 4.11 -8.37 14.07
C ASN A 199 5.54 -8.10 13.58
N GLY A 200 6.55 -8.65 14.25
CA GLY A 200 7.97 -8.41 13.94
C GLY A 200 8.39 -9.13 12.66
N VAL A 201 8.23 -10.43 12.59
CA VAL A 201 8.72 -11.22 11.46
C VAL A 201 7.77 -11.11 10.28
N PHE A 202 6.54 -11.61 10.42
CA PHE A 202 5.60 -11.60 9.30
C PHE A 202 5.14 -10.20 8.93
N GLY A 203 4.90 -9.34 9.91
CA GLY A 203 4.45 -7.98 9.69
C GLY A 203 5.55 -7.03 9.21
N GLY A 204 6.73 -7.08 9.83
CA GLY A 204 7.85 -6.21 9.49
C GLY A 204 8.46 -6.49 8.12
N LEU A 205 8.42 -7.74 7.67
CA LEU A 205 8.95 -8.14 6.36
C LEU A 205 8.01 -7.84 5.18
N VAL A 206 6.75 -7.45 5.41
CA VAL A 206 5.78 -7.21 4.32
C VAL A 206 6.29 -6.21 3.28
N PRO A 207 6.75 -4.99 3.65
CA PRO A 207 7.21 -4.03 2.64
C PRO A 207 8.38 -4.57 1.83
N PHE A 208 9.33 -5.23 2.49
CA PHE A 208 10.51 -5.80 1.85
C PHE A 208 10.15 -6.92 0.87
N ILE A 209 9.44 -7.95 1.33
CA ILE A 209 9.09 -9.11 0.49
C ILE A 209 8.15 -8.71 -0.63
N ALA A 210 7.15 -7.86 -0.35
CA ALA A 210 6.23 -7.39 -1.36
C ALA A 210 6.94 -6.57 -2.46
N THR A 211 7.90 -5.72 -2.08
CA THR A 211 8.72 -4.98 -3.05
C THR A 211 9.62 -5.93 -3.84
N LEU A 212 10.28 -6.88 -3.18
CA LEU A 212 11.14 -7.88 -3.82
C LEU A 212 10.37 -8.68 -4.88
N ILE A 213 9.15 -9.14 -4.58
CA ILE A 213 8.32 -9.87 -5.55
C ILE A 213 8.07 -9.05 -6.82
N THR A 214 7.96 -7.73 -6.72
CA THR A 214 7.74 -6.85 -7.89
C THR A 214 8.98 -6.64 -8.75
N THR A 215 10.16 -7.10 -8.32
CA THR A 215 11.41 -7.00 -9.11
C THR A 215 11.66 -8.21 -10.01
N PHE A 216 10.92 -9.30 -9.82
CA PHE A 216 11.09 -10.49 -10.64
C PHE A 216 10.62 -10.26 -12.08
N LYS A 217 11.28 -10.91 -13.02
CA LYS A 217 10.96 -10.81 -14.45
C LYS A 217 9.50 -11.25 -14.71
N GLY A 218 8.72 -10.38 -15.32
CA GLY A 218 7.30 -10.61 -15.60
C GLY A 218 6.34 -10.27 -14.44
N ALA A 219 6.85 -9.76 -13.31
CA ALA A 219 6.00 -9.29 -12.22
C ALA A 219 5.26 -8.00 -12.61
N THR A 220 4.03 -7.90 -12.13
CA THR A 220 3.22 -6.67 -12.22
C THR A 220 3.38 -5.82 -10.96
N PRO A 221 3.01 -4.53 -10.96
CA PRO A 221 3.00 -3.71 -9.75
C PRO A 221 2.19 -4.32 -8.60
N LEU A 222 1.17 -5.13 -8.92
CA LEU A 222 0.31 -5.81 -7.94
C LEU A 222 0.87 -7.14 -7.43
N SER A 223 1.96 -7.65 -8.01
CA SER A 223 2.51 -8.97 -7.63
C SER A 223 2.93 -9.02 -6.15
N GLY A 224 3.36 -7.88 -5.58
CA GLY A 224 3.71 -7.80 -4.17
C GLY A 224 2.57 -8.09 -3.19
N LEU A 225 1.31 -7.93 -3.62
CA LEU A 225 0.13 -8.21 -2.80
C LEU A 225 -0.06 -9.71 -2.50
N TRP A 226 0.53 -10.60 -3.31
CA TRP A 226 0.42 -12.03 -3.06
C TRP A 226 0.99 -12.46 -1.70
N TYR A 227 1.99 -11.75 -1.19
CA TYR A 227 2.54 -12.07 0.13
C TYR A 227 1.54 -11.80 1.27
N PRO A 228 1.02 -10.57 1.47
CA PRO A 228 0.05 -10.33 2.54
C PRO A 228 -1.27 -11.12 2.34
N ILE A 229 -1.72 -11.31 1.10
CA ILE A 229 -2.91 -12.12 0.79
C ILE A 229 -2.66 -13.59 1.15
N GLY A 230 -1.50 -14.14 0.80
CA GLY A 230 -1.14 -15.52 1.10
C GLY A 230 -1.04 -15.77 2.61
N VAL A 231 -0.37 -14.87 3.35
CA VAL A 231 -0.31 -14.96 4.82
C VAL A 231 -1.70 -14.88 5.43
N ALA A 232 -2.54 -13.93 4.99
CA ALA A 232 -3.91 -13.81 5.49
C ALA A 232 -4.77 -15.05 5.18
N ALA A 233 -4.61 -15.64 3.99
CA ALA A 233 -5.31 -16.87 3.61
C ALA A 233 -4.92 -18.07 4.49
N VAL A 234 -3.63 -18.26 4.75
CA VAL A 234 -3.13 -19.30 5.65
C VAL A 234 -3.67 -19.07 7.07
N CYS A 235 -3.60 -17.84 7.58
CA CYS A 235 -4.16 -17.50 8.90
C CYS A 235 -5.68 -17.72 8.96
N LEU A 236 -6.41 -17.39 7.88
CA LEU A 236 -7.86 -17.60 7.80
C LEU A 236 -8.20 -19.09 7.89
N VAL A 237 -7.49 -19.95 7.14
CA VAL A 237 -7.71 -21.41 7.15
C VAL A 237 -7.39 -21.99 8.53
N ILE A 238 -6.22 -21.70 9.07
CA ILE A 238 -5.80 -22.18 10.41
C ILE A 238 -6.77 -21.66 11.47
N GLY A 239 -7.08 -20.38 11.46
CA GLY A 239 -7.99 -19.76 12.42
C GLY A 239 -9.41 -20.33 12.33
N SER A 240 -9.91 -20.63 11.15
CA SER A 240 -11.22 -21.25 10.97
C SER A 240 -11.30 -22.66 11.58
N ILE A 241 -10.22 -23.44 11.49
CA ILE A 241 -10.17 -24.81 11.96
C ILE A 241 -9.89 -24.91 13.47
N TYR A 242 -8.86 -24.17 13.93
CA TYR A 242 -8.31 -24.37 15.28
C TYR A 242 -8.82 -23.39 16.32
N LEU A 243 -9.26 -22.19 15.92
CA LEU A 243 -9.74 -21.23 16.92
C LEU A 243 -11.17 -21.58 17.35
N THR A 244 -11.41 -21.53 18.65
CA THR A 244 -12.72 -21.67 19.25
C THR A 244 -13.24 -20.31 19.70
N ASN A 245 -14.57 -20.17 19.77
CA ASN A 245 -15.22 -18.95 20.25
C ASN A 245 -15.55 -19.04 21.75
N LYS A 246 -15.20 -20.17 22.39
CA LYS A 246 -15.45 -20.39 23.81
C LYS A 246 -14.41 -19.62 24.62
N ILE A 247 -14.87 -18.78 25.51
CA ILE A 247 -14.10 -18.26 26.63
C ILE A 247 -13.95 -19.45 27.58
N ASP A 248 -12.73 -19.82 27.89
CA ASP A 248 -12.50 -20.87 28.89
C ASP A 248 -12.83 -20.28 30.26
N GLU A 249 -13.89 -20.81 30.93
CA GLU A 249 -14.35 -20.30 32.23
C GLU A 249 -13.27 -20.45 33.30
N ASP A 250 -12.37 -21.43 33.15
CA ASP A 250 -11.21 -21.66 34.02
C ASP A 250 -10.10 -20.58 33.88
N VAL A 251 -10.21 -19.67 32.92
CA VAL A 251 -9.27 -18.55 32.72
C VAL A 251 -9.56 -17.37 33.65
N MET A 252 -10.70 -17.36 34.31
CA MET A 252 -11.13 -16.27 35.20
C MET A 252 -10.69 -16.49 36.66
N ASP A 253 -10.20 -17.67 37.02
CA ASP A 253 -9.61 -18.02 38.31
C ASP A 253 -8.07 -18.04 38.19
#